data_8ee7b5ab3870408a0f8217cc5dd72a08
#
_entry.id   8ee7b5ab3870408a0f8217cc5dd72a08
#
_cell.length_a   1.000
_cell.length_b   1.000
_cell.length_c   1.000
_cell.angle_alpha   90.00
_cell.angle_beta   90.00
_cell.angle_gamma   90.00
#
_symmetry.space_group_name_H-M   'P 1'
#
loop_
_entity.id
_entity.type
_entity.pdbx_description
1 polymer ?
#
loop_
_entity_poly.entity_id
_entity_poly.type
_entity_poly.pdbx_seq_one_letter_code
_entity_poly.pdbx_strand_id
1 'polypeptide(L)'
;MLTNQDLNQISQRGITPEMVEHQLDEIKKGFPFLKIEAAAAVGNGIFLPTPEERDKYVEEWRKYQEEGHKVVKFVPASGAASRMFKNLFAFLTADYDVPTTDFEKEFFDKIKKFAFKHELCGKCKENNDGACVCDLIKAGNYKEVVANLLEAKGLNYGQLPKGLLLFHSYEDGPRTPMEEHLVEAALYASSDGEANIHFTVSHDHLEL
;
A
#
# COMPACT_ATOMS: atom_id res chain seq x y z
N MET A 1 -27.98 21.89 -1.54
CA MET A 1 -28.32 22.39 -0.17
C MET A 1 -27.99 21.24 0.77
N LEU A 2 -27.18 21.49 1.80
CA LEU A 2 -26.78 20.48 2.80
C LEU A 2 -27.98 20.11 3.66
N THR A 3 -28.19 18.85 3.97
CA THR A 3 -29.22 18.35 4.89
C THR A 3 -28.74 18.48 6.35
N ASN A 4 -29.65 18.33 7.31
CA ASN A 4 -29.26 18.29 8.72
C ASN A 4 -28.31 17.15 9.05
N GLN A 5 -28.40 16.04 8.35
CA GLN A 5 -27.46 14.91 8.50
C GLN A 5 -26.07 15.28 8.01
N ASP A 6 -25.97 15.96 6.86
CA ASP A 6 -24.69 16.46 6.32
C ASP A 6 -24.05 17.46 7.29
N LEU A 7 -24.83 18.40 7.84
CA LEU A 7 -24.34 19.38 8.80
C LEU A 7 -23.78 18.71 10.08
N ASN A 8 -24.46 17.69 10.60
CA ASN A 8 -23.96 16.92 11.73
C ASN A 8 -22.66 16.20 11.41
N GLN A 9 -22.57 15.55 10.26
CA GLN A 9 -21.36 14.84 9.83
C GLN A 9 -20.17 15.80 9.63
N ILE A 10 -20.40 16.95 9.02
CA ILE A 10 -19.41 18.02 8.82
C ILE A 10 -18.89 18.52 10.17
N SER A 11 -19.81 18.82 11.11
CA SER A 11 -19.47 19.29 12.46
C SER A 11 -18.65 18.26 13.24
N GLN A 12 -19.00 16.96 13.17
CA GLN A 12 -18.26 15.88 13.84
C GLN A 12 -16.81 15.76 13.32
N ARG A 13 -16.55 16.19 12.09
CA ARG A 13 -15.21 16.22 11.49
C ARG A 13 -14.45 17.53 11.75
N GLY A 14 -15.02 18.46 12.52
CA GLY A 14 -14.41 19.75 12.78
C GLY A 14 -14.33 20.67 11.55
N ILE A 15 -15.20 20.45 10.55
CA ILE A 15 -15.29 21.22 9.30
C ILE A 15 -16.50 22.13 9.38
N THR A 16 -16.46 23.31 8.74
CA THR A 16 -17.62 24.21 8.66
C THR A 16 -18.35 24.06 7.33
N PRO A 17 -19.67 24.36 7.27
CA PRO A 17 -20.44 24.38 6.02
C PRO A 17 -19.82 25.29 4.96
N GLU A 18 -19.30 26.45 5.36
CA GLU A 18 -18.64 27.43 4.45
C GLU A 18 -17.38 26.83 3.80
N MET A 19 -16.61 26.03 4.58
CA MET A 19 -15.44 25.33 4.05
C MET A 19 -15.84 24.29 2.99
N VAL A 20 -16.93 23.57 3.22
CA VAL A 20 -17.44 22.59 2.23
C VAL A 20 -17.95 23.31 0.97
N GLU A 21 -18.67 24.42 1.12
CA GLU A 21 -19.15 25.23 -0.01
C GLU A 21 -17.97 25.79 -0.82
N HIS A 22 -16.93 26.28 -0.15
CA HIS A 22 -15.70 26.76 -0.80
C HIS A 22 -15.03 25.63 -1.60
N GLN A 23 -14.87 24.44 -1.00
CA GLN A 23 -14.28 23.28 -1.69
C GLN A 23 -15.11 22.85 -2.92
N LEU A 24 -16.44 22.84 -2.80
CA LEU A 24 -17.32 22.54 -3.93
C LEU A 24 -17.22 23.57 -5.04
N ASP A 25 -17.06 24.83 -4.70
CA ASP A 25 -16.84 25.92 -5.67
C ASP A 25 -15.49 25.76 -6.39
N GLU A 26 -14.43 25.41 -5.66
CA GLU A 26 -13.12 25.11 -6.26
C GLU A 26 -13.17 23.92 -7.22
N ILE A 27 -13.87 22.84 -6.84
CA ILE A 27 -14.08 21.67 -7.70
C ILE A 27 -14.84 22.05 -8.98
N LYS A 28 -15.85 22.92 -8.89
CA LYS A 28 -16.65 23.38 -10.04
C LYS A 28 -15.88 24.30 -10.96
N LYS A 29 -15.13 25.24 -10.40
CA LYS A 29 -14.36 26.25 -11.14
C LYS A 29 -13.03 25.72 -11.66
N GLY A 30 -12.50 24.66 -11.02
CA GLY A 30 -11.13 24.18 -11.19
C GLY A 30 -10.12 25.11 -10.52
N PHE A 31 -8.88 24.63 -10.46
CA PHE A 31 -7.76 25.41 -9.95
C PHE A 31 -7.02 26.10 -11.10
N PRO A 32 -6.45 27.30 -10.90
CA PRO A 32 -5.58 27.89 -11.88
C PRO A 32 -4.37 26.99 -12.12
N PHE A 33 -3.88 26.93 -13.35
CA PHE A 33 -2.66 26.19 -13.65
C PHE A 33 -1.49 26.75 -12.84
N LEU A 34 -0.69 25.84 -12.25
CA LEU A 34 0.54 26.23 -11.59
C LEU A 34 1.50 26.86 -12.61
N LYS A 35 2.07 28.01 -12.23
CA LYS A 35 3.13 28.62 -13.01
C LYS A 35 4.43 27.82 -12.78
N ILE A 36 4.72 26.92 -13.71
CA ILE A 36 5.91 26.07 -13.67
C ILE A 36 7.04 26.80 -14.38
N GLU A 37 8.19 26.95 -13.73
CA GLU A 37 9.36 27.62 -14.34
C GLU A 37 10.19 26.66 -15.18
N ALA A 38 10.46 25.44 -14.66
CA ALA A 38 11.23 24.41 -15.36
C ALA A 38 10.95 23.03 -14.77
N ALA A 39 11.28 21.97 -15.52
CA ALA A 39 11.36 20.61 -14.96
C ALA A 39 12.55 20.52 -14.00
N ALA A 40 12.38 19.82 -12.89
CA ALA A 40 13.49 19.52 -11.97
C ALA A 40 14.52 18.62 -12.68
N ALA A 41 15.79 19.03 -12.60
CA ALA A 41 16.92 18.29 -13.15
C ALA A 41 18.10 18.32 -12.16
N VAL A 42 19.08 17.44 -12.35
CA VAL A 42 20.31 17.46 -11.53
C VAL A 42 20.99 18.83 -11.64
N GLY A 43 21.27 19.44 -10.50
CA GLY A 43 21.78 20.81 -10.42
C GLY A 43 20.74 21.93 -10.52
N ASN A 44 19.47 21.56 -10.82
CA ASN A 44 18.33 22.47 -10.82
C ASN A 44 17.09 21.78 -10.21
N GLY A 45 16.98 21.85 -8.89
CA GLY A 45 15.88 21.24 -8.11
C GLY A 45 16.12 19.77 -7.69
N ILE A 46 17.10 19.05 -8.28
CA ILE A 46 17.52 17.72 -7.87
C ILE A 46 18.99 17.80 -7.40
N PHE A 47 19.22 17.41 -6.15
CA PHE A 47 20.56 17.22 -5.60
C PHE A 47 20.99 15.77 -5.78
N LEU A 48 22.12 15.54 -6.45
CA LEU A 48 22.76 14.24 -6.58
C LEU A 48 24.12 14.30 -5.87
N PRO A 49 24.28 13.69 -4.68
CA PRO A 49 25.54 13.73 -3.95
C PRO A 49 26.62 12.94 -4.68
N THR A 50 27.85 13.41 -4.59
CA THR A 50 29.01 12.59 -4.97
C THR A 50 29.17 11.42 -3.99
N PRO A 51 29.96 10.37 -4.35
CA PRO A 51 30.25 9.28 -3.41
C PRO A 51 30.82 9.78 -2.08
N GLU A 52 31.71 10.75 -2.11
CA GLU A 52 32.36 11.35 -0.93
C GLU A 52 31.36 12.11 -0.05
N GLU A 53 30.46 12.89 -0.66
CA GLU A 53 29.40 13.60 0.06
C GLU A 53 28.43 12.61 0.70
N ARG A 54 28.05 11.53 -0.02
CA ARG A 54 27.20 10.48 0.52
C ARG A 54 27.83 9.81 1.75
N ASP A 55 29.11 9.43 1.66
CA ASP A 55 29.82 8.79 2.75
C ASP A 55 29.94 9.74 3.97
N LYS A 56 30.13 11.05 3.73
CA LYS A 56 30.07 12.06 4.78
C LYS A 56 28.70 12.11 5.48
N TYR A 57 27.58 12.09 4.73
CA TYR A 57 26.24 12.09 5.34
C TYR A 57 25.97 10.82 6.14
N VAL A 58 26.44 9.67 5.67
CA VAL A 58 26.34 8.40 6.42
C VAL A 58 27.11 8.48 7.73
N GLU A 59 28.30 9.08 7.74
CA GLU A 59 29.10 9.23 8.94
C GLU A 59 28.49 10.24 9.91
N GLU A 60 27.94 11.35 9.42
CA GLU A 60 27.20 12.31 10.26
C GLU A 60 25.98 11.67 10.92
N TRP A 61 25.26 10.79 10.18
CA TRP A 61 24.14 10.03 10.74
C TRP A 61 24.60 9.07 11.84
N ARG A 62 25.69 8.34 11.64
CA ARG A 62 26.24 7.43 12.68
C ARG A 62 26.61 8.18 13.95
N LYS A 63 27.28 9.32 13.83
CA LYS A 63 27.60 10.17 14.99
C LYS A 63 26.36 10.64 15.72
N TYR A 64 25.33 11.07 15.00
CA TYR A 64 24.06 11.46 15.57
C TYR A 64 23.42 10.34 16.40
N GLN A 65 23.48 9.11 15.92
CA GLN A 65 23.00 7.93 16.66
C GLN A 65 23.86 7.63 17.89
N GLU A 66 25.20 7.71 17.78
CA GLU A 66 26.15 7.46 18.87
C GLU A 66 26.04 8.51 19.99
N GLU A 67 25.65 9.73 19.66
CA GLU A 67 25.39 10.81 20.63
C GLU A 67 24.09 10.60 21.43
N GLY A 68 23.34 9.52 21.18
CA GLY A 68 22.12 9.14 21.91
C GLY A 68 20.91 10.03 21.61
N HIS A 69 20.88 10.69 20.46
CA HIS A 69 19.72 11.47 20.05
C HIS A 69 18.51 10.58 19.77
N LYS A 70 17.34 11.04 20.18
CA LYS A 70 16.09 10.32 19.92
C LYS A 70 15.76 10.30 18.42
N VAL A 71 15.70 9.12 17.86
CA VAL A 71 15.31 8.89 16.47
C VAL A 71 13.87 8.39 16.40
N VAL A 72 13.07 8.94 15.51
CA VAL A 72 11.70 8.48 15.23
C VAL A 72 11.55 8.24 13.75
N LYS A 73 11.19 7.02 13.37
CA LYS A 73 10.78 6.67 12.02
C LYS A 73 9.29 6.94 11.85
N PHE A 74 8.94 7.92 11.03
CA PHE A 74 7.55 8.26 10.72
C PHE A 74 7.11 7.58 9.44
N VAL A 75 6.05 6.75 9.51
CA VAL A 75 5.56 5.92 8.40
C VAL A 75 4.08 6.22 8.13
N PRO A 76 3.75 6.92 7.03
CA PRO A 76 2.37 7.07 6.58
C PRO A 76 1.86 5.73 6.02
N ALA A 77 1.00 5.03 6.76
CA ALA A 77 0.53 3.67 6.42
C ALA A 77 -0.98 3.57 6.20
N SER A 78 -1.68 4.70 5.97
CA SER A 78 -3.13 4.76 5.79
C SER A 78 -3.63 4.27 4.41
N GLY A 79 -2.73 3.91 3.51
CA GLY A 79 -3.07 3.58 2.12
C GLY A 79 -3.83 2.26 1.99
N ALA A 80 -5.01 2.28 1.34
CA ALA A 80 -5.74 1.08 0.92
C ALA A 80 -5.16 0.49 -0.37
N ALA A 81 -5.27 -0.84 -0.51
CA ALA A 81 -4.77 -1.56 -1.68
C ALA A 81 -5.75 -1.58 -2.87
N SER A 82 -6.96 -1.02 -2.74
CA SER A 82 -8.06 -1.12 -3.70
C SER A 82 -7.69 -0.72 -5.14
N ARG A 83 -6.90 0.35 -5.32
CA ARG A 83 -6.44 0.76 -6.66
C ARG A 83 -5.47 -0.24 -7.30
N MET A 84 -4.68 -0.93 -6.50
CA MET A 84 -3.73 -1.95 -6.98
C MET A 84 -4.46 -3.13 -7.60
N PHE A 85 -5.57 -3.54 -7.02
CA PHE A 85 -6.36 -4.69 -7.45
C PHE A 85 -7.54 -4.35 -8.36
N LYS A 86 -7.63 -3.10 -8.85
CA LYS A 86 -8.74 -2.62 -9.69
C LYS A 86 -9.06 -3.56 -10.84
N ASN A 87 -8.05 -4.04 -11.58
CA ASN A 87 -8.26 -4.92 -12.74
C ASN A 87 -8.70 -6.33 -12.32
N LEU A 88 -8.26 -6.82 -11.16
CA LEU A 88 -8.71 -8.11 -10.64
C LEU A 88 -10.16 -8.03 -10.12
N PHE A 89 -10.57 -6.93 -9.51
CA PHE A 89 -11.98 -6.68 -9.18
C PHE A 89 -12.85 -6.62 -10.44
N ALA A 90 -12.37 -5.95 -11.49
CA ALA A 90 -13.06 -5.92 -12.78
C ALA A 90 -13.21 -7.32 -13.37
N PHE A 91 -12.18 -8.16 -13.30
CA PHE A 91 -12.25 -9.55 -13.75
C PHE A 91 -13.25 -10.39 -12.95
N LEU A 92 -13.35 -10.22 -11.61
CA LEU A 92 -14.34 -10.93 -10.80
C LEU A 92 -15.78 -10.66 -11.25
N THR A 93 -16.07 -9.42 -11.66
CA THR A 93 -17.43 -8.97 -12.06
C THR A 93 -17.68 -9.04 -13.56
N ALA A 94 -16.67 -9.44 -14.36
CA ALA A 94 -16.80 -9.58 -15.81
C ALA A 94 -17.79 -10.68 -16.22
N ASP A 95 -18.33 -10.58 -17.42
CA ASP A 95 -19.23 -11.58 -18.02
C ASP A 95 -18.51 -12.79 -18.67
N TYR A 96 -17.18 -12.84 -18.50
CA TYR A 96 -16.32 -13.95 -18.95
C TYR A 96 -15.53 -14.53 -17.76
N ASP A 97 -15.17 -15.82 -17.85
CA ASP A 97 -14.51 -16.56 -16.78
C ASP A 97 -13.03 -16.86 -17.02
N VAL A 98 -12.58 -16.67 -18.26
CA VAL A 98 -11.19 -16.94 -18.68
C VAL A 98 -10.45 -15.63 -18.90
N PRO A 99 -9.17 -15.50 -18.48
CA PRO A 99 -8.38 -14.29 -18.69
C PRO A 99 -8.33 -13.84 -20.16
N THR A 100 -8.78 -12.62 -20.45
CA THR A 100 -8.85 -12.07 -21.80
C THR A 100 -7.87 -10.93 -22.02
N THR A 101 -7.69 -10.05 -21.04
CA THR A 101 -6.77 -8.92 -21.13
C THR A 101 -5.32 -9.35 -20.90
N ASP A 102 -4.37 -8.57 -21.41
CA ASP A 102 -2.94 -8.83 -21.21
C ASP A 102 -2.56 -8.81 -19.74
N PHE A 103 -3.17 -7.91 -18.94
CA PHE A 103 -2.97 -7.86 -17.50
C PHE A 103 -3.39 -9.16 -16.81
N GLU A 104 -4.58 -9.67 -17.11
CA GLU A 104 -5.10 -10.90 -16.53
C GLU A 104 -4.24 -12.11 -16.88
N LYS A 105 -3.86 -12.24 -18.15
CA LYS A 105 -2.95 -13.31 -18.63
C LYS A 105 -1.62 -13.25 -17.91
N GLU A 106 -1.01 -12.06 -17.83
CA GLU A 106 0.27 -11.86 -17.16
C GLU A 106 0.18 -12.16 -15.66
N PHE A 107 -0.92 -11.78 -14.99
CA PHE A 107 -1.15 -12.09 -13.58
C PHE A 107 -1.13 -13.59 -13.32
N PHE A 108 -1.89 -14.38 -14.08
CA PHE A 108 -1.96 -15.83 -13.89
C PHE A 108 -0.67 -16.54 -14.32
N ASP A 109 0.00 -16.08 -15.36
CA ASP A 109 1.31 -16.62 -15.76
C ASP A 109 2.37 -16.44 -14.67
N LYS A 110 2.32 -15.30 -13.98
CA LYS A 110 3.29 -14.94 -12.93
C LYS A 110 2.82 -15.29 -11.52
N ILE A 111 1.67 -15.93 -11.33
CA ILE A 111 1.07 -16.15 -10.00
C ILE A 111 2.01 -16.87 -9.03
N LYS A 112 2.86 -17.76 -9.54
CA LYS A 112 3.86 -18.49 -8.74
C LYS A 112 5.05 -17.64 -8.28
N LYS A 113 5.19 -16.41 -8.80
CA LYS A 113 6.29 -15.49 -8.47
C LYS A 113 5.92 -14.50 -7.37
N PHE A 114 4.64 -14.38 -7.04
CA PHE A 114 4.22 -13.48 -5.98
C PHE A 114 4.58 -14.00 -4.59
N ALA A 115 4.91 -13.08 -3.68
CA ALA A 115 5.29 -13.39 -2.30
C ALA A 115 4.19 -14.16 -1.56
N PHE A 116 2.93 -13.81 -1.79
CA PHE A 116 1.73 -14.43 -1.18
C PHE A 116 1.31 -15.78 -1.77
N LYS A 117 2.09 -16.38 -2.67
CA LYS A 117 1.70 -17.60 -3.42
C LYS A 117 1.34 -18.79 -2.52
N HIS A 118 2.04 -18.95 -1.40
CA HIS A 118 1.85 -20.08 -0.49
C HIS A 118 0.56 -19.91 0.32
N GLU A 119 0.34 -18.72 0.85
CA GLU A 119 -0.84 -18.33 1.61
C GLU A 119 -2.09 -18.41 0.73
N LEU A 120 -2.01 -17.89 -0.52
CA LEU A 120 -3.09 -18.01 -1.48
C LEU A 120 -3.40 -19.47 -1.81
N CYS A 121 -2.37 -20.29 -2.00
CA CYS A 121 -2.57 -21.72 -2.25
C CYS A 121 -3.22 -22.43 -1.05
N GLY A 122 -2.85 -22.05 0.18
CA GLY A 122 -3.49 -22.52 1.42
C GLY A 122 -4.97 -22.19 1.44
N LYS A 123 -5.33 -20.91 1.20
CA LYS A 123 -6.74 -20.48 1.15
C LYS A 123 -7.55 -21.14 0.04
N CYS A 124 -6.96 -21.31 -1.13
CA CYS A 124 -7.62 -22.06 -2.21
C CYS A 124 -7.94 -23.50 -1.78
N LYS A 125 -7.01 -24.19 -1.13
CA LYS A 125 -7.23 -25.57 -0.65
C LYS A 125 -8.30 -25.63 0.44
N GLU A 126 -8.31 -24.71 1.38
CA GLU A 126 -9.31 -24.63 2.45
C GLU A 126 -10.73 -24.47 1.88
N ASN A 127 -10.87 -23.63 0.85
CA ASN A 127 -12.16 -23.23 0.29
C ASN A 127 -12.65 -24.08 -0.89
N ASN A 128 -11.81 -24.98 -1.45
CA ASN A 128 -12.10 -25.72 -2.68
C ASN A 128 -11.69 -27.19 -2.61
N ASP A 129 -12.13 -27.92 -1.59
CA ASP A 129 -11.97 -29.36 -1.45
C ASP A 129 -10.51 -29.85 -1.65
N GLY A 130 -9.53 -29.07 -1.20
CA GLY A 130 -8.11 -29.38 -1.32
C GLY A 130 -7.45 -28.96 -2.64
N ALA A 131 -8.20 -28.32 -3.56
CA ALA A 131 -7.66 -27.85 -4.84
C ALA A 131 -6.74 -26.65 -4.63
N CYS A 132 -5.50 -26.74 -5.10
CA CYS A 132 -4.55 -25.61 -5.05
C CYS A 132 -4.79 -24.62 -6.20
N VAL A 133 -4.10 -23.47 -6.16
CA VAL A 133 -4.14 -22.45 -7.23
C VAL A 133 -3.93 -23.07 -8.63
N CYS A 134 -2.98 -24.00 -8.74
CA CYS A 134 -2.67 -24.63 -10.03
C CYS A 134 -3.80 -25.55 -10.53
N ASP A 135 -4.49 -26.21 -9.62
CA ASP A 135 -5.60 -27.12 -9.97
C ASP A 135 -6.82 -26.29 -10.40
N LEU A 136 -7.11 -25.19 -9.70
CA LEU A 136 -8.18 -24.26 -10.08
C LEU A 136 -7.93 -23.64 -11.46
N ILE A 137 -6.69 -23.19 -11.74
CA ILE A 137 -6.33 -22.65 -13.05
C ILE A 137 -6.48 -23.69 -14.16
N LYS A 138 -6.02 -24.94 -13.95
CA LYS A 138 -6.19 -26.04 -14.92
C LYS A 138 -7.66 -26.39 -15.18
N ALA A 139 -8.50 -26.26 -14.17
CA ALA A 139 -9.94 -26.46 -14.26
C ALA A 139 -10.69 -25.27 -14.88
N GLY A 140 -10.00 -24.15 -15.18
CA GLY A 140 -10.63 -22.94 -15.72
C GLY A 140 -11.26 -22.03 -14.65
N ASN A 141 -11.08 -22.34 -13.36
CA ASN A 141 -11.70 -21.64 -12.24
C ASN A 141 -10.86 -20.40 -11.81
N TYR A 142 -10.56 -19.53 -12.76
CA TYR A 142 -9.71 -18.36 -12.54
C TYR A 142 -10.31 -17.35 -11.54
N LYS A 143 -11.62 -17.09 -11.63
CA LYS A 143 -12.32 -16.19 -10.70
C LYS A 143 -12.24 -16.66 -9.25
N GLU A 144 -12.28 -17.97 -9.02
CA GLU A 144 -12.16 -18.53 -7.68
C GLU A 144 -10.77 -18.24 -7.07
N VAL A 145 -9.71 -18.30 -7.87
CA VAL A 145 -8.36 -17.90 -7.41
C VAL A 145 -8.34 -16.42 -7.02
N VAL A 146 -8.94 -15.55 -7.83
CA VAL A 146 -8.99 -14.10 -7.53
C VAL A 146 -9.88 -13.81 -6.33
N ALA A 147 -11.01 -14.52 -6.18
CA ALA A 147 -11.87 -14.39 -5.00
C ALA A 147 -11.13 -14.78 -3.71
N ASN A 148 -10.35 -15.88 -3.73
CA ASN A 148 -9.51 -16.27 -2.60
C ASN A 148 -8.36 -15.27 -2.30
N LEU A 149 -7.92 -14.48 -3.27
CA LEU A 149 -6.97 -13.39 -3.04
C LEU A 149 -7.64 -12.18 -2.40
N LEU A 150 -8.80 -11.74 -2.93
CA LEU A 150 -9.36 -10.43 -2.63
C LEU A 150 -10.45 -10.41 -1.56
N GLU A 151 -11.23 -11.49 -1.43
CA GLU A 151 -12.41 -11.53 -0.57
C GLU A 151 -12.12 -12.07 0.84
N ALA A 152 -13.01 -11.79 1.79
CA ALA A 152 -12.90 -12.18 3.19
C ALA A 152 -12.80 -13.70 3.43
N LYS A 153 -13.31 -14.53 2.50
CA LYS A 153 -13.16 -15.99 2.56
C LYS A 153 -11.71 -16.46 2.36
N GLY A 154 -10.88 -15.64 1.75
CA GLY A 154 -9.48 -15.93 1.44
C GLY A 154 -8.50 -15.04 2.17
N LEU A 155 -7.59 -14.38 1.44
CA LEU A 155 -6.58 -13.48 2.00
C LEU A 155 -7.10 -12.07 2.33
N ASN A 156 -8.30 -11.72 1.86
CA ASN A 156 -8.95 -10.43 2.09
C ASN A 156 -8.13 -9.20 1.62
N TYR A 157 -7.26 -9.36 0.63
CA TYR A 157 -6.37 -8.30 0.15
C TYR A 157 -7.12 -7.11 -0.45
N GLY A 158 -8.39 -7.30 -0.83
CA GLY A 158 -9.26 -6.23 -1.31
C GLY A 158 -9.65 -5.20 -0.25
N GLN A 159 -9.59 -5.57 1.04
CA GLN A 159 -10.00 -4.73 2.17
C GLN A 159 -8.84 -4.35 3.09
N LEU A 160 -7.75 -5.10 3.07
CA LEU A 160 -6.60 -4.84 3.94
C LEU A 160 -5.83 -3.57 3.53
N PRO A 161 -5.22 -2.87 4.49
CA PRO A 161 -4.26 -1.81 4.19
C PRO A 161 -3.02 -2.41 3.53
N LYS A 162 -2.37 -1.63 2.65
CA LYS A 162 -1.15 -2.07 1.94
C LYS A 162 -0.05 -2.56 2.86
N GLY A 163 0.04 -2.00 4.06
CA GLY A 163 1.04 -2.37 5.06
C GLY A 163 1.00 -3.83 5.50
N LEU A 164 -0.15 -4.51 5.32
CA LEU A 164 -0.36 -5.90 5.75
C LEU A 164 -0.35 -6.92 4.60
N LEU A 165 -0.06 -6.51 3.37
CA LEU A 165 0.01 -7.41 2.23
C LEU A 165 1.43 -7.95 2.05
N LEU A 166 1.56 -9.23 1.73
CA LEU A 166 2.85 -9.88 1.48
C LEU A 166 3.39 -9.46 0.10
N PHE A 167 4.28 -8.47 0.08
CA PHE A 167 4.91 -7.97 -1.15
C PHE A 167 6.36 -8.37 -1.33
N HIS A 168 7.06 -8.64 -0.23
CA HIS A 168 8.49 -8.93 -0.23
C HIS A 168 8.71 -10.42 -0.10
N SER A 169 9.64 -10.97 -0.89
CA SER A 169 9.98 -12.40 -0.89
C SER A 169 11.47 -12.57 -0.58
N TYR A 170 11.76 -13.32 0.47
CA TYR A 170 13.11 -13.63 0.94
C TYR A 170 13.29 -15.14 1.05
N GLU A 171 14.52 -15.62 1.29
CA GLU A 171 14.82 -17.04 1.47
C GLU A 171 14.14 -17.62 2.73
N ASP A 172 14.01 -16.81 3.78
CA ASP A 172 13.37 -17.16 5.05
C ASP A 172 11.85 -17.00 5.07
N GLY A 173 11.27 -16.48 3.98
CA GLY A 173 9.82 -16.32 3.82
C GLY A 173 9.40 -14.95 3.30
N PRO A 174 8.09 -14.77 3.06
CA PRO A 174 7.56 -13.49 2.64
C PRO A 174 7.41 -12.53 3.84
N ARG A 175 7.50 -11.22 3.57
CA ARG A 175 7.25 -10.16 4.57
C ARG A 175 6.26 -9.12 4.04
N THR A 176 5.54 -8.53 4.98
CA THR A 176 4.69 -7.38 4.75
C THR A 176 5.50 -6.08 4.77
N PRO A 177 5.01 -4.98 4.16
CA PRO A 177 5.65 -3.68 4.33
C PRO A 177 5.75 -3.21 5.79
N MET A 178 4.82 -3.61 6.65
CA MET A 178 4.90 -3.32 8.09
C MET A 178 6.14 -3.96 8.71
N GLU A 179 6.37 -5.25 8.46
CA GLU A 179 7.56 -5.97 8.92
C GLU A 179 8.84 -5.36 8.37
N GLU A 180 8.86 -4.95 7.08
CA GLU A 180 10.00 -4.25 6.51
C GLU A 180 10.30 -2.93 7.22
N HIS A 181 9.29 -2.16 7.61
CA HIS A 181 9.50 -0.95 8.40
C HIS A 181 10.10 -1.22 9.78
N LEU A 182 9.79 -2.35 10.41
CA LEU A 182 10.42 -2.78 11.66
C LEU A 182 11.90 -3.14 11.43
N VAL A 183 12.20 -3.91 10.38
CA VAL A 183 13.57 -4.24 10.00
C VAL A 183 14.39 -2.98 9.69
N GLU A 184 13.85 -2.07 8.90
CA GLU A 184 14.49 -0.79 8.58
C GLU A 184 14.75 0.06 9.85
N ALA A 185 13.81 0.09 10.77
CA ALA A 185 13.98 0.82 12.03
C ALA A 185 15.14 0.25 12.85
N ALA A 186 15.25 -1.07 12.95
CA ALA A 186 16.35 -1.73 13.63
C ALA A 186 17.71 -1.50 12.96
N LEU A 187 17.74 -1.48 11.60
CA LEU A 187 18.98 -1.36 10.84
C LEU A 187 19.56 0.05 10.83
N TYR A 188 18.74 1.08 10.68
CA TYR A 188 19.23 2.44 10.46
C TYR A 188 18.44 3.57 11.12
N ALA A 189 17.32 3.29 11.76
CA ALA A 189 16.50 4.30 12.44
C ALA A 189 16.33 4.02 13.94
N SER A 190 17.37 3.48 14.56
CA SER A 190 17.48 3.26 16.00
C SER A 190 18.61 4.11 16.59
N SER A 191 18.54 4.41 17.88
CA SER A 191 19.58 5.13 18.63
C SER A 191 19.49 4.69 20.09
N ASP A 192 20.63 4.57 20.78
CA ASP A 192 20.72 4.15 22.17
C ASP A 192 19.97 2.84 22.50
N GLY A 193 19.99 1.87 21.55
CA GLY A 193 19.28 0.60 21.69
C GLY A 193 17.76 0.68 21.52
N GLU A 194 17.21 1.84 21.18
CA GLU A 194 15.76 2.04 20.97
C GLU A 194 15.42 2.31 19.51
N ALA A 195 14.33 1.71 19.04
CA ALA A 195 13.71 2.00 17.75
C ALA A 195 12.29 2.53 17.97
N ASN A 196 12.08 3.81 17.67
CA ASN A 196 10.77 4.46 17.79
C ASN A 196 10.13 4.59 16.40
N ILE A 197 8.97 3.95 16.19
CA ILE A 197 8.26 4.01 14.91
C ILE A 197 6.86 4.59 15.14
N HIS A 198 6.49 5.55 14.33
CA HIS A 198 5.18 6.15 14.30
C HIS A 198 4.47 5.79 13.01
N PHE A 199 3.47 4.92 13.08
CA PHE A 199 2.59 4.60 11.96
C PHE A 199 1.33 5.44 12.00
N THR A 200 0.97 6.09 10.89
CA THR A 200 -0.36 6.67 10.73
C THR A 200 -1.23 5.69 9.94
N VAL A 201 -2.37 5.34 10.51
CA VAL A 201 -3.34 4.41 9.90
C VAL A 201 -4.71 5.08 9.80
N SER A 202 -5.59 4.60 8.93
CA SER A 202 -6.99 5.01 8.94
C SER A 202 -7.70 4.41 10.15
N HIS A 203 -8.76 5.06 10.61
CA HIS A 203 -9.56 4.59 11.75
C HIS A 203 -10.06 3.15 11.54
N ASP A 204 -10.49 2.84 10.32
CA ASP A 204 -11.03 1.52 9.95
C ASP A 204 -9.98 0.38 10.04
N HIS A 205 -8.70 0.72 10.10
CA HIS A 205 -7.58 -0.24 10.16
C HIS A 205 -6.83 -0.21 11.50
N LEU A 206 -7.36 0.52 12.50
CA LEU A 206 -6.66 0.70 13.78
C LEU A 206 -6.58 -0.58 14.61
N GLU A 207 -7.53 -1.49 14.45
CA GLU A 207 -7.62 -2.77 15.18
C GLU A 207 -6.91 -3.94 14.48
N LEU A 208 -6.38 -3.72 13.27
CA LEU A 208 -5.63 -4.72 12.49
C LEU A 208 -4.14 -4.70 12.84
#